data_e15780ac35aa46faa6f37709440df9ae
#
_entry.id   e15780ac35aa46faa6f37709440df9ae
#
_cell.length_a   1.000
_cell.length_b   1.000
_cell.length_c   1.000
_cell.angle_alpha   90.00
_cell.angle_beta   90.00
_cell.angle_gamma   90.00
#
_symmetry.space_group_name_H-M   'P 1'
#
loop_
_entity.id
_entity.type
_entity.pdbx_description
1 polymer ?
#
loop_
_entity_poly.entity_id
_entity_poly.type
_entity_poly.pdbx_seq_one_letter_code
_entity_poly.pdbx_strand_id
1 'polypeptide(L)'
;MDTAPKPMDEWKTLPWKQIQRVVFRLQKRIYLASLRGDQRQVRQLQKLLSKSRSARLLAVRKVTQDNQGKQTAGVDGVKSLTAKQRLRLSDTIHLRQRAKPLRRVWIPKPGTTEKRPLGIPVMQDRALQALLKLVLEPEWEARFEPNSYGFRPGRSAHDAISAIYNCINQRAKWVLDADIEKCFDRIDHQRLLTKVDTLPVFRQLLKG
;
A
#
# COMPACT_ATOMS: atom_id res chain seq x y z
N MET A 1 -20.28 -3.74 38.91
CA MET A 1 -20.75 -2.97 37.72
C MET A 1 -19.69 -3.12 36.65
N ASP A 2 -19.87 -4.09 35.74
CA ASP A 2 -18.98 -4.33 34.62
C ASP A 2 -19.28 -3.27 33.53
N THR A 3 -18.52 -2.19 33.52
CA THR A 3 -18.59 -1.22 32.43
C THR A 3 -17.79 -1.77 31.23
N ALA A 4 -18.47 -2.45 30.32
CA ALA A 4 -17.87 -2.79 29.04
C ALA A 4 -17.22 -1.54 28.41
N PRO A 5 -15.97 -1.61 27.96
CA PRO A 5 -15.26 -0.44 27.43
C PRO A 5 -16.04 0.16 26.26
N LYS A 6 -16.20 1.49 26.26
CA LYS A 6 -16.86 2.20 25.16
C LYS A 6 -16.10 1.92 23.84
N PRO A 7 -16.77 1.80 22.68
CA PRO A 7 -16.12 1.49 21.38
C PRO A 7 -14.97 2.42 21.00
N MET A 8 -14.92 3.63 21.55
CA MET A 8 -13.84 4.60 21.35
C MET A 8 -12.58 4.19 22.12
N ASP A 9 -12.73 3.55 23.26
CA ASP A 9 -11.62 3.08 24.07
C ASP A 9 -11.05 1.79 23.49
N GLU A 10 -11.88 0.91 22.93
CA GLU A 10 -11.43 -0.33 22.29
C GLU A 10 -10.43 -0.09 21.14
N TRP A 11 -10.64 0.90 20.25
CA TRP A 11 -9.68 1.20 19.19
C TRP A 11 -8.36 1.77 19.71
N LYS A 12 -8.42 2.64 20.73
CA LYS A 12 -7.24 3.27 21.33
C LYS A 12 -6.42 2.28 22.15
N THR A 13 -7.09 1.36 22.84
CA THR A 13 -6.47 0.35 23.71
C THR A 13 -5.94 -0.87 22.97
N LEU A 14 -6.13 -0.95 21.64
CA LEU A 14 -5.55 -2.04 20.84
C LEU A 14 -4.03 -2.12 21.02
N PRO A 15 -3.48 -3.34 21.20
CA PRO A 15 -2.04 -3.54 21.40
C PRO A 15 -1.25 -3.37 20.10
N TRP A 16 -1.17 -2.14 19.59
CA TRP A 16 -0.61 -1.81 18.27
C TRP A 16 0.79 -2.36 18.03
N LYS A 17 1.66 -2.33 19.05
CA LYS A 17 3.02 -2.91 18.95
C LYS A 17 2.98 -4.41 18.67
N GLN A 18 2.06 -5.13 19.30
CA GLN A 18 1.89 -6.58 19.09
C GLN A 18 1.28 -6.85 17.70
N ILE A 19 0.27 -6.08 17.30
CA ILE A 19 -0.36 -6.15 15.97
C ILE A 19 0.69 -5.94 14.87
N GLN A 20 1.51 -4.92 14.97
CA GLN A 20 2.61 -4.64 14.04
C GLN A 20 3.63 -5.78 14.00
N ARG A 21 4.01 -6.32 15.16
CA ARG A 21 4.96 -7.45 15.25
C ARG A 21 4.43 -8.71 14.57
N VAL A 22 3.14 -9.01 14.69
CA VAL A 22 2.51 -10.15 14.01
C VAL A 22 2.58 -9.99 12.50
N VAL A 23 2.20 -8.82 11.97
CA VAL A 23 2.24 -8.53 10.53
C VAL A 23 3.68 -8.57 10.03
N PHE A 24 4.62 -7.91 10.71
CA PHE A 24 6.03 -7.87 10.33
C PHE A 24 6.67 -9.27 10.26
N ARG A 25 6.35 -10.16 11.21
CA ARG A 25 6.84 -11.55 11.17
C ARG A 25 6.36 -12.29 9.91
N LEU A 26 5.11 -12.12 9.51
CA LEU A 26 4.59 -12.71 8.28
C LEU A 26 5.23 -12.09 7.03
N GLN A 27 5.39 -10.77 7.00
CA GLN A 27 6.07 -10.07 5.92
C GLN A 27 7.52 -10.52 5.76
N LYS A 28 8.27 -10.65 6.86
CA LYS A 28 9.64 -11.19 6.84
C LYS A 28 9.69 -12.60 6.26
N ARG A 29 8.74 -13.46 6.60
CA ARG A 29 8.64 -14.82 6.05
C ARG A 29 8.34 -14.82 4.56
N ILE A 30 7.44 -13.93 4.09
CA ILE A 30 7.15 -13.75 2.65
C ILE A 30 8.43 -13.31 1.92
N TYR A 31 9.12 -12.31 2.44
CA TYR A 31 10.37 -11.79 1.89
C TYR A 31 11.43 -12.91 1.76
N LEU A 32 11.68 -13.66 2.83
CA LEU A 32 12.66 -14.75 2.82
C LEU A 32 12.26 -15.91 1.90
N ALA A 33 10.96 -16.23 1.78
CA ALA A 33 10.47 -17.22 0.83
C ALA A 33 10.67 -16.75 -0.62
N SER A 34 10.44 -15.45 -0.89
CA SER A 34 10.67 -14.84 -2.20
C SER A 34 12.15 -14.85 -2.58
N LEU A 35 13.06 -14.52 -1.67
CA LEU A 35 14.51 -14.62 -1.90
C LEU A 35 14.98 -16.03 -2.28
N ARG A 36 14.33 -17.06 -1.73
CA ARG A 36 14.64 -18.47 -2.04
C ARG A 36 13.93 -18.99 -3.29
N GLY A 37 13.10 -18.17 -3.96
CA GLY A 37 12.31 -18.59 -5.11
C GLY A 37 11.12 -19.51 -4.76
N ASP A 38 10.80 -19.72 -3.47
CA ASP A 38 9.69 -20.59 -3.03
C ASP A 38 8.32 -19.89 -3.22
N GLN A 39 7.85 -19.88 -4.45
CA GLN A 39 6.57 -19.26 -4.83
C GLN A 39 5.38 -19.90 -4.10
N ARG A 40 5.42 -21.21 -3.85
CA ARG A 40 4.34 -21.90 -3.12
C ARG A 40 4.20 -21.34 -1.70
N GLN A 41 5.31 -21.21 -0.99
CA GLN A 41 5.33 -20.65 0.37
C GLN A 41 4.93 -19.17 0.36
N VAL A 42 5.40 -18.37 -0.61
CA VAL A 42 4.98 -16.98 -0.79
C VAL A 42 3.45 -16.89 -0.88
N ARG A 43 2.81 -17.66 -1.78
CA ARG A 43 1.35 -17.64 -1.97
C ARG A 43 0.58 -18.09 -0.72
N GLN A 44 1.08 -19.09 0.01
CA GLN A 44 0.47 -19.52 1.27
C GLN A 44 0.53 -18.44 2.34
N LEU A 45 1.70 -17.80 2.53
CA LEU A 45 1.88 -16.74 3.51
C LEU A 45 1.11 -15.47 3.16
N GLN A 46 1.05 -15.10 1.89
CA GLN A 46 0.22 -14.00 1.40
C GLN A 46 -1.26 -14.24 1.71
N LYS A 47 -1.76 -15.45 1.44
CA LYS A 47 -3.14 -15.85 1.77
C LYS A 47 -3.40 -15.78 3.28
N LEU A 48 -2.44 -16.20 4.10
CA LEU A 48 -2.54 -16.11 5.56
C LEU A 48 -2.56 -14.65 6.03
N LEU A 49 -1.63 -13.83 5.55
CA LEU A 49 -1.53 -12.41 5.92
C LEU A 49 -2.79 -11.64 5.52
N SER A 50 -3.33 -11.88 4.33
CA SER A 50 -4.54 -11.21 3.84
C SER A 50 -5.79 -11.49 4.69
N LYS A 51 -5.84 -12.64 5.36
CA LYS A 51 -6.91 -13.03 6.29
C LYS A 51 -6.68 -12.56 7.73
N SER A 52 -5.47 -12.10 8.04
CA SER A 52 -5.10 -11.71 9.40
C SER A 52 -5.89 -10.49 9.87
N ARG A 53 -6.52 -10.58 11.04
CA ARG A 53 -7.14 -9.44 11.70
C ARG A 53 -6.13 -8.31 11.94
N SER A 54 -4.91 -8.65 12.34
CA SER A 54 -3.83 -7.68 12.54
C SER A 54 -3.51 -6.89 11.27
N ALA A 55 -3.46 -7.53 10.11
CA ALA A 55 -3.20 -6.86 8.84
C ALA A 55 -4.37 -5.93 8.45
N ARG A 56 -5.62 -6.36 8.65
CA ARG A 56 -6.82 -5.53 8.40
C ARG A 56 -6.84 -4.30 9.31
N LEU A 57 -6.54 -4.47 10.60
CA LEU A 57 -6.45 -3.35 11.54
C LEU A 57 -5.36 -2.36 11.13
N LEU A 58 -4.16 -2.82 10.73
CA LEU A 58 -3.10 -1.92 10.25
C LEU A 58 -3.47 -1.21 8.95
N ALA A 59 -4.10 -1.90 8.01
CA ALA A 59 -4.56 -1.31 6.76
C ALA A 59 -5.58 -0.18 7.01
N VAL A 60 -6.56 -0.42 7.88
CA VAL A 60 -7.55 0.59 8.28
C VAL A 60 -6.87 1.75 9.01
N ARG A 61 -5.99 1.48 9.97
CA ARG A 61 -5.23 2.52 10.67
C ARG A 61 -4.46 3.40 9.69
N LYS A 62 -3.74 2.78 8.75
CA LYS A 62 -2.94 3.49 7.75
C LYS A 62 -3.76 4.54 7.00
N VAL A 63 -4.95 4.18 6.51
CA VAL A 63 -5.75 5.08 5.67
C VAL A 63 -6.63 6.05 6.46
N THR A 64 -7.01 5.70 7.70
CA THR A 64 -7.93 6.52 8.50
C THR A 64 -7.25 7.40 9.55
N GLN A 65 -5.97 7.14 9.87
CA GLN A 65 -5.23 7.90 10.88
C GLN A 65 -3.88 8.41 10.39
N ASP A 66 -3.05 7.54 9.79
CA ASP A 66 -1.67 7.88 9.48
C ASP A 66 -1.55 8.69 8.18
N ASN A 67 -2.39 8.41 7.17
CA ASN A 67 -2.36 9.13 5.90
C ASN A 67 -3.03 10.50 6.00
N GLN A 68 -2.45 11.50 5.35
CA GLN A 68 -3.02 12.86 5.26
C GLN A 68 -4.37 12.87 4.52
N GLY A 69 -4.57 11.99 3.54
CA GLY A 69 -5.82 11.82 2.79
C GLY A 69 -7.04 11.35 3.60
N LYS A 70 -6.89 11.10 4.91
CA LYS A 70 -7.99 10.69 5.80
C LYS A 70 -9.18 11.66 5.84
N GLN A 71 -8.95 12.93 5.51
CA GLN A 71 -9.99 13.97 5.49
C GLN A 71 -10.63 14.15 4.10
N THR A 72 -10.14 13.43 3.09
CA THR A 72 -10.64 13.54 1.72
C THR A 72 -11.65 12.43 1.44
N ALA A 73 -12.92 12.79 1.21
CA ALA A 73 -13.99 11.83 0.91
C ALA A 73 -13.90 11.31 -0.53
N GLY A 74 -14.31 10.03 -0.73
CA GLY A 74 -14.63 9.47 -2.03
C GLY A 74 -16.00 9.93 -2.54
N VAL A 75 -16.61 9.14 -3.45
CA VAL A 75 -17.96 9.39 -3.98
C VAL A 75 -19.06 9.26 -2.93
N ASP A 76 -18.79 8.51 -1.86
CA ASP A 76 -19.72 8.27 -0.74
C ASP A 76 -19.75 9.40 0.30
N GLY A 77 -18.96 10.44 0.13
CA GLY A 77 -18.86 11.56 1.07
C GLY A 77 -18.22 11.22 2.42
N VAL A 78 -17.82 9.95 2.65
CA VAL A 78 -17.33 9.48 3.95
C VAL A 78 -15.86 9.89 4.16
N LYS A 79 -15.60 10.56 5.27
CA LYS A 79 -14.27 10.98 5.73
C LYS A 79 -14.18 10.89 7.27
N SER A 80 -12.95 10.88 7.79
CA SER A 80 -12.70 11.02 9.25
C SER A 80 -13.49 10.01 10.12
N LEU A 81 -13.30 8.71 9.83
CA LEU A 81 -14.00 7.63 10.53
C LEU A 81 -13.80 7.67 12.05
N THR A 82 -14.89 7.48 12.81
CA THR A 82 -14.86 7.27 14.26
C THR A 82 -14.18 5.94 14.62
N ALA A 83 -13.80 5.77 15.89
CA ALA A 83 -13.19 4.52 16.37
C ALA A 83 -14.08 3.29 16.14
N LYS A 84 -15.37 3.39 16.39
CA LYS A 84 -16.36 2.34 16.12
C LYS A 84 -16.44 2.00 14.62
N GLN A 85 -16.44 3.01 13.76
CA GLN A 85 -16.45 2.81 12.30
C GLN A 85 -15.16 2.15 11.80
N ARG A 86 -14.00 2.48 12.38
CA ARG A 86 -12.71 1.84 12.06
C ARG A 86 -12.70 0.36 12.42
N LEU A 87 -13.17 0.01 13.62
CA LEU A 87 -13.31 -1.39 14.04
C LEU A 87 -14.24 -2.14 13.09
N ARG A 88 -15.43 -1.61 12.83
CA ARG A 88 -16.38 -2.20 11.90
C ARG A 88 -15.77 -2.38 10.50
N LEU A 89 -15.05 -1.37 9.99
CA LEU A 89 -14.37 -1.46 8.70
C LEU A 89 -13.32 -2.59 8.71
N SER A 90 -12.51 -2.72 9.78
CA SER A 90 -11.50 -3.78 9.87
C SER A 90 -12.10 -5.19 9.90
N ASP A 91 -13.32 -5.34 10.43
CA ASP A 91 -14.00 -6.63 10.48
C ASP A 91 -14.69 -6.97 9.15
N THR A 92 -15.14 -5.94 8.42
CA THR A 92 -15.94 -6.11 7.19
C THR A 92 -15.11 -6.12 5.89
N ILE A 93 -13.88 -5.56 5.87
CA ILE A 93 -13.06 -5.60 4.65
C ILE A 93 -12.64 -7.03 4.30
N HIS A 94 -12.87 -7.39 3.05
CA HIS A 94 -12.43 -8.68 2.50
C HIS A 94 -12.09 -8.54 1.01
N LEU A 95 -11.20 -9.40 0.53
CA LEU A 95 -10.58 -9.29 -0.80
C LEU A 95 -11.52 -9.56 -1.98
N ARG A 96 -12.75 -10.01 -1.75
CA ARG A 96 -13.74 -10.25 -2.82
C ARG A 96 -14.69 -9.07 -3.04
N GLN A 97 -14.46 -7.96 -2.37
CA GLN A 97 -15.26 -6.74 -2.58
C GLN A 97 -14.95 -6.13 -3.93
N ARG A 98 -15.97 -5.64 -4.61
CA ARG A 98 -15.81 -4.86 -5.84
C ARG A 98 -15.46 -3.42 -5.49
N ALA A 99 -14.55 -2.83 -6.24
CA ALA A 99 -14.19 -1.42 -6.11
C ALA A 99 -15.40 -0.53 -6.45
N LYS A 100 -15.54 0.58 -5.75
CA LYS A 100 -16.53 1.60 -6.04
C LYS A 100 -15.98 2.63 -7.02
N PRO A 101 -16.84 3.39 -7.73
CA PRO A 101 -16.37 4.47 -8.58
C PRO A 101 -15.48 5.48 -7.86
N LEU A 102 -14.52 6.03 -8.57
CA LEU A 102 -13.61 7.05 -8.05
C LEU A 102 -14.26 8.43 -8.14
N ARG A 103 -14.07 9.28 -7.11
CA ARG A 103 -14.36 10.71 -7.22
C ARG A 103 -13.22 11.39 -7.96
N ARG A 104 -13.46 11.91 -9.14
CA ARG A 104 -12.45 12.64 -9.92
C ARG A 104 -12.35 14.09 -9.47
N VAL A 105 -11.12 14.53 -9.20
CA VAL A 105 -10.77 15.91 -8.87
C VAL A 105 -9.63 16.34 -9.79
N TRP A 106 -9.69 17.58 -10.29
CA TRP A 106 -8.67 18.14 -11.14
C TRP A 106 -7.71 18.98 -10.31
N ILE A 107 -6.42 18.66 -10.33
CA ILE A 107 -5.38 19.36 -9.59
C ILE A 107 -4.52 20.17 -10.58
N PRO A 108 -4.28 21.46 -10.35
CA PRO A 108 -3.36 22.24 -11.16
C PRO A 108 -1.95 21.64 -11.14
N LYS A 109 -1.28 21.63 -12.28
CA LYS A 109 0.16 21.31 -12.33
C LYS A 109 0.96 22.57 -11.97
N PRO A 110 1.96 22.48 -11.10
CA PRO A 110 2.82 23.62 -10.78
C PRO A 110 3.47 24.20 -12.06
N GLY A 111 3.46 25.54 -12.19
CA GLY A 111 4.10 26.25 -13.30
C GLY A 111 3.40 26.14 -14.66
N THR A 112 2.19 25.56 -14.74
CA THR A 112 1.43 25.44 -15.98
C THR A 112 -0.04 25.75 -15.78
N THR A 113 -0.77 26.00 -16.88
CA THR A 113 -2.25 26.13 -16.89
C THR A 113 -2.97 24.78 -16.93
N GLU A 114 -2.22 23.69 -17.11
CA GLU A 114 -2.76 22.34 -17.21
C GLU A 114 -3.23 21.79 -15.84
N LYS A 115 -4.24 20.93 -15.90
CA LYS A 115 -4.74 20.19 -14.74
C LYS A 115 -4.53 18.68 -14.94
N ARG A 116 -4.19 17.99 -13.86
CA ARG A 116 -4.12 16.53 -13.84
C ARG A 116 -5.32 15.94 -13.11
N PRO A 117 -5.93 14.86 -13.63
CA PRO A 117 -7.00 14.17 -12.92
C PRO A 117 -6.45 13.39 -11.73
N LEU A 118 -7.13 13.48 -10.60
CA LEU A 118 -6.88 12.64 -9.43
C LEU A 118 -8.14 11.83 -9.14
N GLY A 119 -8.03 10.51 -9.13
CA GLY A 119 -9.09 9.61 -8.70
C GLY A 119 -9.02 9.35 -7.19
N ILE A 120 -10.07 9.69 -6.46
CA ILE A 120 -10.15 9.51 -5.01
C ILE A 120 -11.07 8.33 -4.69
N PRO A 121 -10.53 7.16 -4.24
CA PRO A 121 -11.33 6.02 -3.85
C PRO A 121 -12.10 6.28 -2.56
N VAL A 122 -13.15 5.53 -2.30
CA VAL A 122 -13.83 5.49 -1.00
C VAL A 122 -12.92 4.90 0.08
N MET A 123 -13.18 5.21 1.35
CA MET A 123 -12.32 4.78 2.46
C MET A 123 -12.14 3.26 2.55
N GLN A 124 -13.19 2.51 2.21
CA GLN A 124 -13.16 1.05 2.15
C GLN A 124 -12.17 0.52 1.11
N ASP A 125 -12.17 1.09 -0.10
CA ASP A 125 -11.27 0.66 -1.17
C ASP A 125 -9.82 1.03 -0.86
N ARG A 126 -9.60 2.20 -0.24
CA ARG A 126 -8.26 2.58 0.26
C ARG A 126 -7.75 1.58 1.29
N ALA A 127 -8.61 1.10 2.20
CA ALA A 127 -8.23 0.11 3.20
C ALA A 127 -7.91 -1.25 2.55
N LEU A 128 -8.66 -1.65 1.51
CA LEU A 128 -8.36 -2.84 0.71
C LEU A 128 -7.04 -2.71 -0.04
N GLN A 129 -6.78 -1.57 -0.67
CA GLN A 129 -5.51 -1.30 -1.35
C GLN A 129 -4.33 -1.34 -0.36
N ALA A 130 -4.50 -0.75 0.83
CA ALA A 130 -3.49 -0.81 1.88
C ALA A 130 -3.25 -2.25 2.37
N LEU A 131 -4.30 -3.06 2.52
CA LEU A 131 -4.19 -4.48 2.88
C LEU A 131 -3.44 -5.25 1.77
N LEU A 132 -3.81 -5.04 0.51
CA LEU A 132 -3.15 -5.69 -0.63
C LEU A 132 -1.67 -5.30 -0.72
N LYS A 133 -1.35 -4.00 -0.49
CA LYS A 133 0.02 -3.53 -0.41
C LYS A 133 0.81 -4.27 0.67
N LEU A 134 0.30 -4.37 1.91
CA LEU A 134 0.96 -5.12 2.99
C LEU A 134 1.30 -6.56 2.62
N VAL A 135 0.47 -7.18 1.77
CA VAL A 135 0.61 -8.59 1.35
C VAL A 135 1.60 -8.76 0.21
N LEU A 136 1.59 -7.88 -0.79
CA LEU A 136 2.41 -8.00 -1.99
C LEU A 136 3.81 -7.38 -1.83
N GLU A 137 3.91 -6.29 -1.11
CA GLU A 137 5.16 -5.51 -0.97
C GLU A 137 6.37 -6.35 -0.54
N PRO A 138 6.30 -7.29 0.42
CA PRO A 138 7.47 -8.08 0.83
C PRO A 138 8.02 -9.01 -0.26
N GLU A 139 7.15 -9.55 -1.12
CA GLU A 139 7.57 -10.37 -2.26
C GLU A 139 8.37 -9.53 -3.25
N TRP A 140 7.85 -8.35 -3.58
CA TRP A 140 8.46 -7.47 -4.57
C TRP A 140 9.70 -6.76 -4.03
N GLU A 141 9.72 -6.41 -2.74
CA GLU A 141 10.91 -5.87 -2.08
C GLU A 141 12.11 -6.81 -2.18
N ALA A 142 11.88 -8.11 -2.15
CA ALA A 142 12.92 -9.12 -2.35
C ALA A 142 13.44 -9.23 -3.79
N ARG A 143 12.70 -8.69 -4.77
CA ARG A 143 13.02 -8.77 -6.20
C ARG A 143 13.50 -7.47 -6.81
N PHE A 144 13.24 -6.33 -6.14
CA PHE A 144 13.65 -5.03 -6.66
C PHE A 144 15.16 -4.86 -6.64
N GLU A 145 15.65 -4.17 -7.66
CA GLU A 145 17.05 -3.79 -7.79
C GLU A 145 17.54 -3.02 -6.55
N PRO A 146 18.77 -3.29 -6.06
CA PRO A 146 19.30 -2.63 -4.86
C PRO A 146 19.32 -1.11 -4.96
N ASN A 147 19.55 -0.56 -6.15
CA ASN A 147 19.65 0.88 -6.41
C ASN A 147 18.33 1.53 -6.85
N SER A 148 17.21 0.84 -6.70
CA SER A 148 15.88 1.45 -6.87
C SER A 148 15.39 2.02 -5.54
N TYR A 149 15.04 3.31 -5.49
CA TYR A 149 14.70 4.04 -4.25
C TYR A 149 13.24 4.48 -4.18
N GLY A 150 12.62 4.79 -5.32
CA GLY A 150 11.27 5.35 -5.37
C GLY A 150 10.19 4.43 -4.80
N PHE A 151 9.33 4.96 -3.93
CA PHE A 151 8.15 4.30 -3.35
C PHE A 151 8.43 3.00 -2.56
N ARG A 152 9.67 2.72 -2.22
CA ARG A 152 10.07 1.53 -1.45
C ARG A 152 10.09 1.81 0.06
N PRO A 153 9.71 0.82 0.90
CA PRO A 153 9.78 0.97 2.36
C PRO A 153 11.23 1.14 2.83
N GLY A 154 11.44 2.05 3.78
CA GLY A 154 12.77 2.31 4.34
C GLY A 154 13.78 2.94 3.38
N ARG A 155 13.34 3.43 2.21
CA ARG A 155 14.16 4.17 1.24
C ARG A 155 13.68 5.61 1.16
N SER A 156 14.61 6.53 0.95
CA SER A 156 14.35 7.97 0.85
C SER A 156 15.09 8.61 -0.32
N ALA A 157 14.72 9.85 -0.65
CA ALA A 157 15.47 10.64 -1.63
C ALA A 157 16.93 10.87 -1.18
N HIS A 158 17.18 11.01 0.13
CA HIS A 158 18.52 11.17 0.66
C HIS A 158 19.40 9.94 0.41
N ASP A 159 18.84 8.72 0.50
CA ASP A 159 19.57 7.49 0.18
C ASP A 159 19.96 7.44 -1.30
N ALA A 160 19.06 7.89 -2.20
CA ALA A 160 19.34 7.99 -3.62
C ALA A 160 20.44 9.01 -3.90
N ILE A 161 20.36 10.21 -3.30
CA ILE A 161 21.38 11.26 -3.44
C ILE A 161 22.73 10.76 -2.93
N SER A 162 22.79 10.10 -1.77
CA SER A 162 24.02 9.54 -1.22
C SER A 162 24.63 8.49 -2.16
N ALA A 163 23.81 7.62 -2.76
CA ALA A 163 24.29 6.62 -3.71
C ALA A 163 24.84 7.27 -4.99
N ILE A 164 24.15 8.28 -5.53
CA ILE A 164 24.62 9.04 -6.69
C ILE A 164 25.96 9.73 -6.37
N TYR A 165 26.04 10.43 -5.23
CA TYR A 165 27.26 11.11 -4.80
C TYR A 165 28.44 10.13 -4.72
N ASN A 166 28.26 8.99 -4.07
CA ASN A 166 29.31 7.96 -3.98
C ASN A 166 29.74 7.39 -5.34
N CYS A 167 28.86 7.45 -6.34
CA CYS A 167 29.19 7.02 -7.67
C CYS A 167 30.00 8.04 -8.47
N ILE A 168 29.82 9.35 -8.26
CA ILE A 168 30.38 10.41 -9.13
C ILE A 168 31.48 11.24 -8.48
N ASN A 169 31.66 11.18 -7.14
CA ASN A 169 32.56 12.05 -6.39
C ASN A 169 34.07 11.86 -6.69
N GLN A 170 34.46 10.70 -7.24
CA GLN A 170 35.89 10.38 -7.46
C GLN A 170 36.35 10.49 -8.91
N ARG A 171 35.43 10.37 -9.87
CA ARG A 171 35.74 10.41 -11.31
C ARG A 171 34.58 11.00 -12.09
N ALA A 172 34.90 11.73 -13.16
CA ALA A 172 33.90 12.16 -14.13
C ALA A 172 33.20 10.94 -14.76
N LYS A 173 31.88 10.97 -14.81
CA LYS A 173 31.02 9.92 -15.39
C LYS A 173 29.94 10.55 -16.25
N TRP A 174 29.52 9.80 -17.24
CA TRP A 174 28.32 10.12 -18.00
C TRP A 174 27.09 9.87 -17.15
N VAL A 175 26.15 10.81 -17.19
CA VAL A 175 24.84 10.69 -16.51
C VAL A 175 23.74 10.62 -17.56
N LEU A 176 22.94 9.57 -17.51
CA LEU A 176 21.71 9.50 -18.26
C LEU A 176 20.57 9.98 -17.36
N ASP A 177 20.01 11.16 -17.67
CA ASP A 177 18.78 11.64 -17.07
C ASP A 177 17.61 11.31 -18.00
N ALA A 178 16.73 10.41 -17.55
CA ALA A 178 15.63 9.90 -18.36
C ALA A 178 14.35 9.77 -17.52
N ASP A 179 13.21 10.15 -18.11
CA ASP A 179 11.88 9.99 -17.53
C ASP A 179 10.94 9.24 -18.49
N ILE A 180 9.96 8.54 -17.92
CA ILE A 180 8.97 7.79 -18.71
C ILE A 180 7.73 8.66 -18.90
N GLU A 181 7.51 9.10 -20.14
CA GLU A 181 6.35 9.92 -20.48
C GLU A 181 5.04 9.19 -20.16
N LYS A 182 4.22 9.81 -19.31
CA LYS A 182 2.88 9.29 -18.93
C LYS A 182 2.91 7.82 -18.47
N CYS A 183 3.91 7.43 -17.67
CA CYS A 183 4.15 6.05 -17.24
C CYS A 183 2.86 5.33 -16.80
N PHE A 184 2.10 5.92 -15.87
CA PHE A 184 0.89 5.30 -15.33
C PHE A 184 -0.29 5.29 -16.32
N ASP A 185 -0.33 6.23 -17.27
CA ASP A 185 -1.39 6.31 -18.29
C ASP A 185 -1.16 5.32 -19.44
N ARG A 186 0.11 4.94 -19.69
CA ARG A 186 0.53 4.09 -20.82
C ARG A 186 0.93 2.68 -20.43
N ILE A 187 0.90 2.33 -19.13
CA ILE A 187 1.26 0.99 -18.67
C ILE A 187 0.26 -0.04 -19.21
N ASP A 188 0.78 -1.10 -19.82
CA ASP A 188 -0.05 -2.22 -20.29
C ASP A 188 -0.55 -3.03 -19.08
N HIS A 189 -1.83 -2.93 -18.79
CA HIS A 189 -2.48 -3.58 -17.65
C HIS A 189 -2.38 -5.11 -17.73
N GLN A 190 -2.46 -5.71 -18.92
CA GLN A 190 -2.38 -7.16 -19.06
C GLN A 190 -0.97 -7.67 -18.80
N ARG A 191 0.04 -6.98 -19.35
CA ARG A 191 1.46 -7.29 -19.06
C ARG A 191 1.78 -7.07 -17.59
N LEU A 192 1.28 -6.00 -16.97
CA LEU A 192 1.45 -5.76 -15.54
C LEU A 192 0.86 -6.90 -14.71
N LEU A 193 -0.38 -7.31 -14.98
CA LEU A 193 -1.03 -8.41 -14.27
C LEU A 193 -0.35 -9.76 -14.49
N THR A 194 0.23 -9.97 -15.67
CA THR A 194 1.04 -11.16 -15.97
C THR A 194 2.36 -11.13 -15.21
N LYS A 195 3.04 -9.98 -15.16
CA LYS A 195 4.28 -9.81 -14.42
C LYS A 195 4.09 -9.94 -12.90
N VAL A 196 3.00 -9.41 -12.36
CA VAL A 196 2.67 -9.53 -10.93
C VAL A 196 2.39 -10.98 -10.54
N ASP A 197 1.86 -11.80 -11.43
CA ASP A 197 1.61 -13.23 -11.28
C ASP A 197 1.20 -13.62 -9.85
N THR A 198 0.05 -13.14 -9.43
CA THR A 198 -0.41 -13.29 -8.05
C THR A 198 -1.67 -14.13 -7.94
N LEU A 199 -2.13 -14.41 -6.71
CA LEU A 199 -3.35 -15.17 -6.47
C LEU A 199 -4.56 -14.57 -7.23
N PRO A 200 -5.48 -15.40 -7.77
CA PRO A 200 -6.62 -14.92 -8.55
C PRO A 200 -7.44 -13.83 -7.85
N VAL A 201 -7.64 -13.95 -6.53
CA VAL A 201 -8.37 -12.96 -5.74
C VAL A 201 -7.64 -11.61 -5.67
N PHE A 202 -6.30 -11.61 -5.61
CA PHE A 202 -5.52 -10.37 -5.63
C PHE A 202 -5.49 -9.77 -7.03
N ARG A 203 -5.37 -10.63 -8.05
CA ARG A 203 -5.44 -10.21 -9.46
C ARG A 203 -6.77 -9.53 -9.78
N GLN A 204 -7.88 -10.04 -9.22
CA GLN A 204 -9.19 -9.40 -9.39
C GLN A 204 -9.24 -8.00 -8.78
N LEU A 205 -8.66 -7.80 -7.59
CA LEU A 205 -8.56 -6.48 -6.95
C LEU A 205 -7.66 -5.50 -7.70
N LEU A 206 -6.62 -6.00 -8.38
CA LEU A 206 -5.73 -5.16 -9.19
C LEU A 206 -6.36 -4.71 -10.52
N LYS A 207 -7.40 -5.39 -10.97
CA LYS A 207 -8.15 -5.01 -12.18
C LYS A 207 -9.14 -3.85 -11.95
N GLY A 208 -9.52 -3.57 -10.70
CA GLY A 208 -10.48 -2.55 -10.30
C GLY A 208 -11.88 -3.10 -10.13
#